data_9a0f0597ddb27d015cfdd05721d89da3
#
_entry.id   9a0f0597ddb27d015cfdd05721d89da3
#
_cell.length_a   1.000
_cell.length_b   1.000
_cell.length_c   1.000
_cell.angle_alpha   90.00
_cell.angle_beta   90.00
_cell.angle_gamma   90.00
#
_symmetry.space_group_name_H-M   'P 1'
#
loop_
_entity.id
_entity.type
_entity.pdbx_description
1 polymer ?
#
loop_
_entity_poly.entity_id
_entity_poly.type
_entity_poly.pdbx_seq_one_letter_code
_entity_poly.pdbx_strand_id
1 'polypeptide(L)'
;MFLIILMFFLQSYGHSVSQNVSRPNIVMVMSDAFDGRLSFDPGSKVVQLPYINYLRELGSTFLNAYTNSPICCPSRAAMWSGRFVHLTESWNNYKCLDANATTWMDELERNGYNTKMMGKMDYTSGSHSVSNRVEAWTRDVQFLLRQEGRPVSQLVGNMSTKRIMKEDWKNTDKATKWIHQMAARSQQPFALYLGLNLPHPYKTQSLGPTAGGSTFRTSPYWLTKVSSELVSIPKWLPMAAMHPVDYYSTFTKNCSGDFSEEEVRRIRVFYYAMCAEADAMLGQIISALRETGLLNNTVVMFTADHGELAMEHRQFYKMSMFEGSSHVPLLIMGPRLMSGLQVNQIVSLVDLYPTLLEIAGISAIGNLSGHSLLPLISKSSNISKKQHPNWVLSEYHGSNANASTYMFRIGQWKYIAYADGLSVPPQLFDLTLDKDELHNVILRFPEVQAHLDKLLRSIVDYPKVSTNVHLYNKKAFSAWRCSLGGNYSQVIANLRWHVDWQKDALAHEKAVDKWLSGSLETFYDYNKC
;
A
#
# COMPACT_ATOMS: atom_id res chain seq x y z
N MET A 1 67.55 59.47 1.53
CA MET A 1 67.53 58.32 0.62
C MET A 1 66.55 57.31 1.21
N PHE A 2 65.29 57.49 0.84
CA PHE A 2 64.19 56.67 1.38
C PHE A 2 63.92 55.53 0.43
N LEU A 3 63.96 54.27 0.92
CA LEU A 3 63.62 53.09 0.19
C LEU A 3 62.14 52.78 0.46
N ILE A 4 61.27 52.85 -0.58
CA ILE A 4 59.86 52.46 -0.52
C ILE A 4 59.78 50.99 -0.91
N ILE A 5 59.38 50.13 0.06
CA ILE A 5 59.09 48.73 -0.18
C ILE A 5 57.57 48.61 -0.57
N LEU A 6 57.31 48.22 -1.81
CA LEU A 6 55.97 47.96 -2.35
C LEU A 6 55.58 46.48 -2.00
N MET A 7 54.70 46.30 -1.03
CA MET A 7 54.07 44.96 -0.78
C MET A 7 52.96 44.76 -1.74
N PHE A 8 53.11 43.80 -2.66
CA PHE A 8 52.02 43.24 -3.47
C PHE A 8 51.23 42.24 -2.64
N PHE A 9 49.98 42.58 -2.28
CA PHE A 9 48.98 41.62 -1.81
C PHE A 9 48.45 40.82 -2.99
N LEU A 10 48.87 39.55 -3.14
CA LEU A 10 48.20 38.58 -3.98
C LEU A 10 46.96 38.09 -3.24
N GLN A 11 45.79 38.65 -3.55
CA GLN A 11 44.51 38.06 -3.24
C GLN A 11 44.34 36.80 -4.10
N SER A 12 44.60 35.65 -3.51
CA SER A 12 44.16 34.35 -4.09
C SER A 12 42.65 34.26 -3.99
N TYR A 13 41.96 34.55 -5.09
CA TYR A 13 40.57 34.16 -5.27
C TYR A 13 40.52 32.63 -5.31
N GLY A 14 40.27 32.02 -4.17
CA GLY A 14 39.88 30.62 -4.10
C GLY A 14 38.53 30.46 -4.80
N HIS A 15 38.58 30.09 -6.05
CA HIS A 15 37.40 29.52 -6.69
C HIS A 15 37.10 28.20 -5.97
N SER A 16 36.12 28.23 -5.06
CA SER A 16 35.47 27.01 -4.61
C SER A 16 34.78 26.43 -5.85
N VAL A 17 35.45 25.48 -6.48
CA VAL A 17 34.80 24.61 -7.44
C VAL A 17 33.73 23.86 -6.63
N SER A 18 32.49 24.37 -6.62
CA SER A 18 31.38 23.59 -6.20
C SER A 18 31.37 22.40 -7.17
N GLN A 19 31.78 21.23 -6.70
CA GLN A 19 31.56 20.01 -7.44
C GLN A 19 30.04 19.99 -7.71
N ASN A 20 29.68 20.21 -8.96
CA ASN A 20 28.32 20.02 -9.44
C ASN A 20 27.99 18.53 -9.24
N VAL A 21 27.55 18.18 -8.04
CA VAL A 21 27.15 16.82 -7.71
C VAL A 21 25.93 16.54 -8.58
N SER A 22 26.11 15.76 -9.64
CA SER A 22 25.01 15.42 -10.54
C SER A 22 23.87 14.82 -9.73
N ARG A 23 22.67 15.34 -9.91
CA ARG A 23 21.45 14.79 -9.31
C ARG A 23 21.26 13.36 -9.82
N PRO A 24 21.00 12.38 -8.94
CA PRO A 24 20.80 11.00 -9.39
C PRO A 24 19.50 10.86 -10.15
N ASN A 25 19.42 9.89 -11.05
CA ASN A 25 18.15 9.41 -11.56
C ASN A 25 17.39 8.69 -10.43
N ILE A 26 16.09 8.62 -10.55
CA ILE A 26 15.21 7.95 -9.59
C ILE A 26 14.35 6.94 -10.33
N VAL A 27 14.35 5.69 -9.88
CA VAL A 27 13.48 4.63 -10.40
C VAL A 27 12.76 3.98 -9.24
N MET A 28 11.43 4.06 -9.23
CA MET A 28 10.59 3.37 -8.26
C MET A 28 9.80 2.28 -8.97
N VAL A 29 9.92 1.04 -8.50
CA VAL A 29 9.06 -0.08 -8.87
C VAL A 29 8.16 -0.38 -7.69
N MET A 30 6.85 -0.22 -7.87
CA MET A 30 5.84 -0.45 -6.84
C MET A 30 4.94 -1.60 -7.24
N SER A 31 5.00 -2.68 -6.47
CA SER A 31 4.08 -3.82 -6.59
C SER A 31 2.72 -3.52 -5.96
N ASP A 32 1.71 -4.31 -6.31
CA ASP A 32 0.41 -4.33 -5.65
C ASP A 32 0.26 -5.63 -4.85
N ALA A 33 -0.05 -5.52 -3.56
CA ALA A 33 -0.29 -6.65 -2.67
C ALA A 33 0.96 -7.53 -2.40
N PHE A 34 2.13 -6.92 -2.16
CA PHE A 34 3.35 -7.65 -1.84
C PHE A 34 3.63 -7.62 -0.33
N ASP A 35 3.63 -8.78 0.31
CA ASP A 35 3.95 -8.92 1.74
C ASP A 35 5.43 -8.55 2.00
N GLY A 36 5.65 -7.51 2.80
CA GLY A 36 6.98 -6.99 3.12
C GLY A 36 7.90 -8.01 3.77
N ARG A 37 7.33 -8.95 4.53
CA ARG A 37 8.08 -9.99 5.24
C ARG A 37 8.81 -10.97 4.30
N LEU A 38 8.46 -10.98 2.99
CA LEU A 38 9.17 -11.77 1.98
C LEU A 38 10.51 -11.15 1.56
N SER A 39 10.76 -9.87 1.85
CA SER A 39 11.97 -9.16 1.45
C SER A 39 13.18 -9.38 2.38
N PHE A 40 13.01 -10.07 3.50
CA PHE A 40 14.07 -10.41 4.47
C PHE A 40 13.81 -11.75 5.14
N ASP A 41 14.80 -12.26 5.88
CA ASP A 41 14.71 -13.56 6.54
C ASP A 41 13.70 -13.56 7.71
N PRO A 42 12.91 -14.63 7.91
CA PRO A 42 12.97 -15.92 7.19
C PRO A 42 12.14 -15.97 5.90
N GLY A 43 11.29 -14.98 5.61
CA GLY A 43 10.38 -14.99 4.46
C GLY A 43 11.11 -15.10 3.11
N SER A 44 12.29 -14.47 2.98
CA SER A 44 13.11 -14.53 1.77
C SER A 44 13.61 -15.94 1.40
N LYS A 45 13.50 -16.93 2.31
CA LYS A 45 13.86 -18.32 2.06
C LYS A 45 12.72 -19.13 1.42
N VAL A 46 11.50 -18.65 1.52
CA VAL A 46 10.30 -19.36 1.04
C VAL A 46 10.18 -19.27 -0.48
N VAL A 47 10.63 -18.16 -1.07
CA VAL A 47 10.53 -17.89 -2.49
C VAL A 47 11.82 -17.24 -3.02
N GLN A 48 12.26 -17.66 -4.21
CA GLN A 48 13.43 -17.08 -4.87
C GLN A 48 13.10 -15.70 -5.44
N LEU A 49 13.68 -14.66 -4.86
CA LEU A 49 13.55 -13.26 -5.24
C LEU A 49 14.93 -12.65 -5.51
N PRO A 50 15.62 -13.05 -6.62
CA PRO A 50 17.01 -12.69 -6.86
C PRO A 50 17.26 -11.19 -6.96
N TYR A 51 16.31 -10.41 -7.47
CA TYR A 51 16.49 -8.97 -7.64
C TYR A 51 16.12 -8.16 -6.40
N ILE A 52 15.17 -8.60 -5.61
CA ILE A 52 14.96 -8.08 -4.24
C ILE A 52 16.19 -8.39 -3.38
N ASN A 53 16.78 -9.59 -3.48
CA ASN A 53 18.03 -9.92 -2.80
C ASN A 53 19.19 -9.03 -3.28
N TYR A 54 19.27 -8.74 -4.59
CA TYR A 54 20.25 -7.80 -5.13
C TYR A 54 20.11 -6.39 -4.51
N LEU A 55 18.88 -5.87 -4.38
CA LEU A 55 18.63 -4.60 -3.69
C LEU A 55 19.01 -4.68 -2.20
N ARG A 56 18.74 -5.81 -1.54
CA ARG A 56 19.07 -6.03 -0.13
C ARG A 56 20.59 -6.00 0.11
N GLU A 57 21.36 -6.61 -0.77
CA GLU A 57 22.83 -6.67 -0.66
C GLU A 57 23.50 -5.33 -0.96
N LEU A 58 23.00 -4.59 -1.93
CA LEU A 58 23.62 -3.35 -2.42
C LEU A 58 22.96 -2.07 -1.90
N GLY A 59 21.89 -2.17 -1.16
CA GLY A 59 21.12 -1.04 -0.64
C GLY A 59 20.79 -1.17 0.83
N SER A 60 19.76 -0.46 1.23
CA SER A 60 19.19 -0.48 2.57
C SER A 60 17.81 -1.13 2.54
N THR A 61 17.55 -2.05 3.48
CA THR A 61 16.29 -2.77 3.66
C THR A 61 15.63 -2.31 4.94
N PHE A 62 14.40 -1.80 4.85
CA PHE A 62 13.61 -1.40 6.01
C PHE A 62 12.80 -2.61 6.51
N LEU A 63 13.07 -3.03 7.74
CA LEU A 63 12.44 -4.22 8.32
C LEU A 63 11.05 -3.95 8.89
N ASN A 64 10.66 -2.69 9.04
CA ASN A 64 9.39 -2.26 9.63
C ASN A 64 8.78 -1.12 8.80
N ALA A 65 8.52 -1.38 7.50
CA ALA A 65 7.87 -0.42 6.62
C ALA A 65 6.37 -0.76 6.49
N TYR A 66 5.52 0.26 6.61
CA TYR A 66 4.07 0.07 6.64
C TYR A 66 3.35 0.95 5.63
N THR A 67 2.24 0.44 5.11
CA THR A 67 1.28 1.26 4.35
C THR A 67 0.50 2.19 5.26
N ASN A 68 0.11 3.36 4.74
CA ASN A 68 -0.78 4.29 5.45
C ASN A 68 -2.27 3.95 5.29
N SER A 69 -2.58 2.99 4.42
CA SER A 69 -3.90 2.36 4.30
C SER A 69 -3.77 1.00 3.61
N PRO A 70 -4.28 -0.10 4.16
CA PRO A 70 -4.17 -1.41 3.55
C PRO A 70 -5.16 -1.61 2.39
N ILE A 71 -5.16 -0.67 1.43
CA ILE A 71 -5.93 -0.73 0.17
C ILE A 71 -5.30 0.19 -0.88
N CYS A 72 -5.41 -0.18 -2.16
CA CYS A 72 -4.67 0.40 -3.28
C CYS A 72 -4.70 1.94 -3.32
N CYS A 73 -5.86 2.54 -3.58
CA CYS A 73 -5.94 3.96 -3.87
C CYS A 73 -5.59 4.85 -2.65
N PRO A 74 -6.10 4.66 -1.44
CA PRO A 74 -5.71 5.44 -0.27
C PRO A 74 -4.22 5.31 0.09
N SER A 75 -3.65 4.09 0.00
CA SER A 75 -2.23 3.89 0.19
C SER A 75 -1.39 4.70 -0.80
N ARG A 76 -1.72 4.56 -2.08
CA ARG A 76 -1.03 5.29 -3.15
C ARG A 76 -1.24 6.79 -3.00
N ALA A 77 -2.46 7.26 -2.68
CA ALA A 77 -2.74 8.66 -2.42
C ALA A 77 -1.85 9.23 -1.31
N ALA A 78 -1.68 8.52 -0.21
CA ALA A 78 -0.80 8.93 0.89
C ALA A 78 0.66 9.01 0.43
N MET A 79 1.18 8.01 -0.27
CA MET A 79 2.53 7.97 -0.82
C MET A 79 2.78 9.10 -1.85
N TRP A 80 1.83 9.31 -2.78
CA TRP A 80 1.96 10.32 -3.82
C TRP A 80 1.90 11.75 -3.29
N SER A 81 1.11 12.01 -2.24
CA SER A 81 0.94 13.34 -1.63
C SER A 81 1.84 13.61 -0.43
N GLY A 82 2.45 12.58 0.17
CA GLY A 82 3.19 12.68 1.44
C GLY A 82 2.30 13.03 2.64
N ARG A 83 0.97 12.78 2.56
CA ARG A 83 -0.01 13.17 3.59
C ARG A 83 -0.87 11.99 4.01
N PHE A 84 -1.22 11.91 5.29
CA PHE A 84 -2.10 10.89 5.82
C PHE A 84 -3.48 10.90 5.16
N VAL A 85 -4.14 9.75 5.20
CA VAL A 85 -5.44 9.50 4.54
C VAL A 85 -6.52 10.46 5.03
N HIS A 86 -6.61 10.72 6.34
CA HIS A 86 -7.58 11.67 6.89
C HIS A 86 -7.36 13.13 6.46
N LEU A 87 -6.13 13.52 6.11
CA LEU A 87 -5.80 14.87 5.64
C LEU A 87 -6.08 15.06 4.14
N THR A 88 -6.13 13.98 3.38
CA THR A 88 -6.45 13.99 1.95
C THR A 88 -7.88 13.55 1.68
N GLU A 89 -8.58 13.06 2.70
CA GLU A 89 -9.89 12.43 2.60
C GLU A 89 -9.95 11.29 1.56
N SER A 90 -8.83 10.59 1.37
CA SER A 90 -8.74 9.47 0.44
C SER A 90 -9.31 8.20 1.07
N TRP A 91 -10.63 8.17 1.30
CA TRP A 91 -11.28 7.20 2.17
C TRP A 91 -11.28 5.75 1.66
N ASN A 92 -11.33 5.58 0.36
CA ASN A 92 -11.47 4.26 -0.26
C ASN A 92 -11.08 4.33 -1.74
N ASN A 93 -11.18 3.21 -2.47
CA ASN A 93 -10.84 3.16 -3.90
C ASN A 93 -11.67 4.07 -4.82
N TYR A 94 -12.53 4.90 -4.30
CA TYR A 94 -13.37 5.85 -5.06
C TYR A 94 -13.15 7.30 -4.70
N LYS A 95 -12.83 7.55 -3.43
CA LYS A 95 -12.49 8.84 -2.89
C LYS A 95 -11.00 8.80 -2.58
N CYS A 96 -10.22 9.19 -3.58
CA CYS A 96 -8.78 9.32 -3.55
C CYS A 96 -8.37 10.78 -3.71
N LEU A 97 -7.14 11.05 -4.16
CA LEU A 97 -6.70 12.42 -4.41
C LEU A 97 -7.54 13.06 -5.52
N ASP A 98 -7.71 14.36 -5.42
CA ASP A 98 -8.21 15.16 -6.52
C ASP A 98 -7.20 15.17 -7.68
N ALA A 99 -7.70 15.29 -8.91
CA ALA A 99 -6.85 15.20 -10.10
C ALA A 99 -5.79 16.32 -10.21
N ASN A 100 -5.99 17.44 -9.49
CA ASN A 100 -5.07 18.58 -9.42
C ASN A 100 -4.16 18.56 -8.17
N ALA A 101 -4.21 17.50 -7.37
CA ALA A 101 -3.32 17.38 -6.21
C ALA A 101 -1.87 17.27 -6.64
N THR A 102 -1.00 18.07 -6.05
CA THR A 102 0.43 18.04 -6.31
C THR A 102 1.05 16.77 -5.73
N THR A 103 1.81 16.06 -6.55
CA THR A 103 2.54 14.85 -6.20
C THR A 103 4.05 15.09 -6.14
N TRP A 104 4.80 14.15 -5.55
CA TRP A 104 6.26 14.23 -5.57
C TRP A 104 6.82 14.17 -7.01
N MET A 105 6.12 13.54 -7.95
CA MET A 105 6.54 13.49 -9.35
C MET A 105 6.40 14.87 -10.02
N ASP A 106 5.32 15.60 -9.71
CA ASP A 106 5.14 16.97 -10.20
C ASP A 106 6.23 17.92 -9.66
N GLU A 107 6.63 17.72 -8.39
CA GLU A 107 7.73 18.50 -7.81
C GLU A 107 9.07 18.19 -8.48
N LEU A 108 9.34 16.92 -8.77
CA LEU A 108 10.55 16.55 -9.52
C LEU A 108 10.55 17.18 -10.92
N GLU A 109 9.42 17.15 -11.63
CA GLU A 109 9.28 17.74 -12.96
C GLU A 109 9.50 19.25 -12.94
N ARG A 110 8.85 19.98 -12.01
CA ARG A 110 9.04 21.42 -11.81
C ARG A 110 10.50 21.81 -11.53
N ASN A 111 11.25 20.88 -10.93
CA ASN A 111 12.66 21.07 -10.61
C ASN A 111 13.62 20.44 -11.64
N GLY A 112 13.15 20.18 -12.84
CA GLY A 112 13.99 19.85 -13.99
C GLY A 112 14.30 18.36 -14.17
N TYR A 113 13.55 17.46 -13.54
CA TYR A 113 13.60 16.03 -13.87
C TYR A 113 12.75 15.74 -15.12
N ASN A 114 13.22 14.80 -15.93
CA ASN A 114 12.38 14.18 -16.96
C ASN A 114 11.56 13.07 -16.34
N THR A 115 10.26 13.25 -16.19
CA THR A 115 9.39 12.33 -15.44
C THR A 115 8.65 11.35 -16.34
N LYS A 116 8.46 10.12 -15.84
CA LYS A 116 7.66 9.10 -16.54
C LYS A 116 6.95 8.18 -15.55
N MET A 117 5.64 8.02 -15.76
CA MET A 117 4.81 7.08 -15.01
C MET A 117 4.30 6.00 -15.96
N MET A 118 4.36 4.73 -15.55
CA MET A 118 3.86 3.58 -16.31
C MET A 118 3.20 2.56 -15.39
N GLY A 119 2.24 1.81 -15.93
CA GLY A 119 1.52 0.76 -15.19
C GLY A 119 0.45 1.30 -14.25
N LYS A 120 0.30 0.66 -13.10
CA LYS A 120 -0.75 0.98 -12.12
C LYS A 120 -0.39 2.24 -11.33
N MET A 121 -1.11 3.32 -11.52
CA MET A 121 -1.01 4.57 -10.75
C MET A 121 -1.97 4.60 -9.57
N ASP A 122 -3.25 4.50 -9.84
CA ASP A 122 -4.37 4.29 -8.91
C ASP A 122 -4.36 5.15 -7.64
N TYR A 123 -4.06 6.44 -7.77
CA TYR A 123 -4.03 7.39 -6.65
C TYR A 123 -5.06 8.52 -6.76
N THR A 124 -5.75 8.67 -7.93
CA THR A 124 -6.81 9.64 -8.14
C THR A 124 -8.18 8.99 -8.17
N SER A 125 -9.22 9.77 -7.85
CA SER A 125 -10.60 9.28 -7.84
C SER A 125 -11.07 8.82 -9.23
N GLY A 126 -11.91 7.79 -9.29
CA GLY A 126 -12.63 7.38 -10.50
C GLY A 126 -12.10 6.15 -11.24
N SER A 127 -11.00 5.56 -10.82
CA SER A 127 -10.38 4.39 -11.51
C SER A 127 -11.10 3.04 -11.28
N HIS A 128 -12.04 2.95 -10.34
CA HIS A 128 -12.66 1.69 -9.93
C HIS A 128 -14.13 1.51 -10.34
N SER A 129 -14.60 0.25 -10.35
CA SER A 129 -15.95 -0.11 -10.79
C SER A 129 -17.06 0.38 -9.85
N VAL A 130 -18.29 0.51 -10.38
CA VAL A 130 -19.46 0.91 -9.60
C VAL A 130 -19.76 -0.04 -8.44
N SER A 131 -19.62 -1.36 -8.63
CA SER A 131 -19.89 -2.32 -7.55
C SER A 131 -19.00 -2.09 -6.34
N ASN A 132 -17.69 -1.94 -6.53
CA ASN A 132 -16.80 -1.61 -5.43
C ASN A 132 -17.17 -0.30 -4.74
N ARG A 133 -17.63 0.69 -5.49
CA ARG A 133 -18.05 2.01 -5.02
C ARG A 133 -19.21 1.87 -4.02
N VAL A 134 -20.25 1.20 -4.41
CA VAL A 134 -21.42 0.95 -3.56
C VAL A 134 -21.04 0.13 -2.33
N GLU A 135 -20.16 -0.87 -2.49
CA GLU A 135 -19.64 -1.64 -1.36
C GLU A 135 -18.93 -0.79 -0.31
N ALA A 136 -18.12 0.17 -0.73
CA ALA A 136 -17.43 1.04 0.21
C ALA A 136 -18.41 1.99 0.93
N TRP A 137 -19.41 2.49 0.22
CA TRP A 137 -20.40 3.41 0.80
C TRP A 137 -21.34 2.74 1.79
N THR A 138 -21.74 1.50 1.51
CA THR A 138 -22.73 0.76 2.33
C THR A 138 -22.09 -0.27 3.27
N ARG A 139 -20.81 -0.13 3.61
CA ARG A 139 -20.04 -1.12 4.39
C ARG A 139 -20.62 -1.44 5.77
N ASP A 140 -21.29 -0.48 6.38
CA ASP A 140 -21.92 -0.57 7.69
C ASP A 140 -23.40 -1.00 7.63
N VAL A 141 -23.93 -1.26 6.43
CA VAL A 141 -25.27 -1.82 6.25
C VAL A 141 -25.15 -3.35 6.31
N GLN A 142 -25.32 -3.91 7.49
CA GLN A 142 -24.95 -5.30 7.84
C GLN A 142 -25.58 -6.40 6.98
N PHE A 143 -26.74 -6.16 6.38
CA PHE A 143 -27.44 -7.17 5.58
C PHE A 143 -27.21 -7.02 4.07
N LEU A 144 -26.50 -6.01 3.61
CA LEU A 144 -25.91 -6.00 2.28
C LEU A 144 -24.65 -6.90 2.29
N LEU A 145 -24.86 -8.17 2.60
CA LEU A 145 -23.79 -9.14 2.76
C LEU A 145 -23.07 -9.35 1.44
N ARG A 146 -21.93 -8.72 1.36
CA ARG A 146 -21.00 -8.84 0.25
C ARG A 146 -20.11 -10.00 0.52
N GLN A 147 -20.36 -11.09 -0.13
CA GLN A 147 -19.40 -12.17 -0.13
C GLN A 147 -18.55 -12.08 -1.39
N GLU A 148 -17.25 -12.01 -1.19
CA GLU A 148 -16.30 -12.33 -2.25
C GLU A 148 -16.48 -13.80 -2.64
N GLY A 149 -16.08 -14.16 -3.84
CA GLY A 149 -15.95 -15.59 -4.16
C GLY A 149 -14.80 -16.20 -3.34
N ARG A 150 -14.91 -17.50 -3.05
CA ARG A 150 -13.85 -18.26 -2.36
C ARG A 150 -12.52 -18.08 -3.10
N PRO A 151 -11.39 -17.87 -2.40
CA PRO A 151 -10.09 -17.77 -3.04
C PRO A 151 -9.73 -19.10 -3.72
N VAL A 152 -9.23 -19.01 -4.95
CA VAL A 152 -8.88 -20.20 -5.75
C VAL A 152 -7.48 -20.02 -6.37
N SER A 153 -6.82 -21.13 -6.66
CA SER A 153 -5.54 -21.16 -7.37
C SER A 153 -5.73 -21.69 -8.78
N GLN A 154 -5.12 -21.04 -9.77
CA GLN A 154 -5.21 -21.42 -11.18
C GLN A 154 -3.84 -21.56 -11.81
N LEU A 155 -3.53 -22.76 -12.30
CA LEU A 155 -2.33 -23.01 -13.10
C LEU A 155 -2.61 -22.67 -14.58
N VAL A 156 -1.69 -21.94 -15.20
CA VAL A 156 -1.77 -21.55 -16.61
C VAL A 156 -0.48 -21.87 -17.36
N GLY A 157 -0.63 -22.32 -18.62
CA GLY A 157 0.50 -22.61 -19.48
C GLY A 157 1.33 -23.80 -19.01
N ASN A 158 2.64 -23.74 -19.29
CA ASN A 158 3.61 -24.80 -19.03
C ASN A 158 4.96 -24.21 -18.53
N MET A 159 6.02 -25.01 -18.44
CA MET A 159 7.36 -24.60 -18.00
C MET A 159 7.99 -23.46 -18.83
N SER A 160 7.57 -23.27 -20.08
CA SER A 160 8.05 -22.16 -20.91
C SER A 160 7.27 -20.85 -20.68
N THR A 161 6.15 -20.90 -19.97
CA THR A 161 5.26 -19.74 -19.75
C THR A 161 5.77 -18.90 -18.59
N LYS A 162 6.48 -17.82 -18.90
CA LYS A 162 7.10 -16.91 -17.90
C LYS A 162 6.39 -15.59 -17.75
N ARG A 163 5.52 -15.20 -18.69
CA ARG A 163 4.81 -13.91 -18.69
C ARG A 163 3.31 -14.14 -18.51
N ILE A 164 2.84 -14.12 -17.26
CA ILE A 164 1.44 -14.37 -16.93
C ILE A 164 0.65 -13.06 -16.89
N MET A 165 1.11 -12.06 -16.12
CA MET A 165 0.50 -10.74 -16.08
C MET A 165 0.97 -9.91 -17.29
N LYS A 166 0.33 -10.16 -18.43
CA LYS A 166 0.74 -9.57 -19.72
C LYS A 166 0.82 -8.04 -19.71
N GLU A 167 -0.07 -7.37 -18.99
CA GLU A 167 -0.07 -5.91 -18.95
C GLU A 167 1.13 -5.36 -18.16
N ASP A 168 1.50 -6.00 -17.04
CA ASP A 168 2.69 -5.60 -16.29
C ASP A 168 3.97 -5.83 -17.11
N TRP A 169 4.08 -6.96 -17.81
CA TRP A 169 5.20 -7.21 -18.72
C TRP A 169 5.28 -6.17 -19.83
N LYS A 170 4.14 -5.82 -20.45
CA LYS A 170 4.08 -4.78 -21.47
C LYS A 170 4.55 -3.42 -20.94
N ASN A 171 4.16 -3.06 -19.72
CA ASN A 171 4.60 -1.81 -19.10
C ASN A 171 6.08 -1.87 -18.69
N THR A 172 6.58 -3.02 -18.24
CA THR A 172 7.99 -3.26 -17.97
C THR A 172 8.85 -3.13 -19.24
N ASP A 173 8.40 -3.72 -20.36
CA ASP A 173 9.09 -3.60 -21.66
C ASP A 173 9.13 -2.14 -22.14
N LYS A 174 8.03 -1.38 -21.94
CA LYS A 174 8.00 0.07 -22.25
C LYS A 174 8.96 0.86 -21.36
N ALA A 175 9.02 0.55 -20.07
CA ALA A 175 9.92 1.18 -19.12
C ALA A 175 11.39 0.92 -19.49
N THR A 176 11.73 -0.31 -19.80
CA THR A 176 13.04 -0.70 -20.30
C THR A 176 13.44 0.09 -21.55
N LYS A 177 12.53 0.11 -22.56
CA LYS A 177 12.78 0.89 -23.78
C LYS A 177 12.97 2.38 -23.49
N TRP A 178 12.22 2.93 -22.58
CA TRP A 178 12.34 4.34 -22.19
C TRP A 178 13.68 4.62 -21.48
N ILE A 179 14.18 3.73 -20.60
CA ILE A 179 15.50 3.83 -19.98
C ILE A 179 16.60 3.91 -21.05
N HIS A 180 16.58 3.02 -22.07
CA HIS A 180 17.53 3.08 -23.19
C HIS A 180 17.44 4.41 -23.97
N GLN A 181 16.23 4.96 -24.16
CA GLN A 181 16.05 6.26 -24.80
C GLN A 181 16.65 7.40 -23.97
N MET A 182 16.51 7.37 -22.64
CA MET A 182 17.09 8.37 -21.76
C MET A 182 18.63 8.32 -21.77
N ALA A 183 19.21 7.15 -21.77
CA ALA A 183 20.66 6.98 -21.88
C ALA A 183 21.25 7.59 -23.17
N ALA A 184 20.49 7.54 -24.26
CA ALA A 184 20.94 8.07 -25.57
C ALA A 184 20.71 9.59 -25.74
N ARG A 185 19.86 10.23 -24.92
CA ARG A 185 19.35 11.57 -25.23
C ARG A 185 19.69 12.66 -24.22
N SER A 186 20.01 12.35 -22.97
CA SER A 186 19.90 13.37 -21.93
C SER A 186 21.05 13.39 -20.92
N GLN A 187 21.55 14.60 -20.66
CA GLN A 187 22.31 14.92 -19.44
C GLN A 187 21.38 15.31 -18.25
N GLN A 188 20.07 15.38 -18.50
CA GLN A 188 19.05 15.74 -17.52
C GLN A 188 18.69 14.52 -16.68
N PRO A 189 18.60 14.64 -15.34
CA PRO A 189 18.17 13.54 -14.51
C PRO A 189 16.72 13.16 -14.81
N PHE A 190 16.39 11.89 -14.61
CA PHE A 190 15.03 11.41 -14.82
C PHE A 190 14.45 10.73 -13.58
N ALA A 191 13.12 10.71 -13.52
CA ALA A 191 12.36 9.94 -12.54
C ALA A 191 11.37 9.03 -13.26
N LEU A 192 11.47 7.73 -13.00
CA LEU A 192 10.58 6.70 -13.53
C LEU A 192 9.80 6.04 -12.39
N TYR A 193 8.48 6.02 -12.52
CA TYR A 193 7.62 5.19 -11.71
C TYR A 193 7.05 4.05 -12.55
N LEU A 194 7.21 2.81 -12.07
CA LEU A 194 6.60 1.62 -12.66
C LEU A 194 5.70 0.94 -11.62
N GLY A 195 4.38 1.07 -11.77
CA GLY A 195 3.40 0.38 -10.95
C GLY A 195 3.02 -0.97 -11.56
N LEU A 196 3.18 -2.04 -10.79
CA LEU A 196 2.77 -3.40 -11.16
C LEU A 196 1.41 -3.73 -10.55
N ASN A 197 0.64 -4.59 -11.21
CA ASN A 197 -0.54 -5.23 -10.62
C ASN A 197 -0.18 -6.48 -9.82
N LEU A 198 0.93 -7.14 -10.16
CA LEU A 198 1.42 -8.29 -9.43
C LEU A 198 1.99 -7.89 -8.05
N PRO A 199 1.85 -8.77 -7.05
CA PRO A 199 1.18 -10.07 -7.04
C PRO A 199 -0.32 -10.03 -6.65
N HIS A 200 -1.04 -8.92 -6.86
CA HIS A 200 -2.48 -8.83 -6.57
C HIS A 200 -3.27 -9.96 -7.29
N PRO A 201 -4.14 -10.71 -6.58
CA PRO A 201 -4.93 -11.76 -7.19
C PRO A 201 -5.81 -11.27 -8.34
N TYR A 202 -5.97 -12.10 -9.35
CA TYR A 202 -6.84 -11.82 -10.49
C TYR A 202 -8.31 -11.93 -10.10
N LYS A 203 -9.18 -11.16 -10.75
CA LYS A 203 -10.63 -11.35 -10.62
C LYS A 203 -11.03 -12.70 -11.23
N THR A 204 -11.83 -13.46 -10.52
CA THR A 204 -12.42 -14.70 -11.05
C THR A 204 -13.48 -14.36 -12.09
N GLN A 205 -13.41 -15.00 -13.23
CA GLN A 205 -14.39 -14.82 -14.33
C GLN A 205 -15.52 -15.86 -14.30
N SER A 206 -15.49 -16.82 -13.36
CA SER A 206 -16.50 -17.87 -13.27
C SER A 206 -17.83 -17.36 -12.73
N LEU A 207 -18.92 -17.88 -13.27
CA LEU A 207 -20.27 -17.73 -12.72
C LEU A 207 -20.48 -18.80 -11.63
N GLY A 208 -21.22 -18.47 -10.57
CA GLY A 208 -21.53 -19.40 -9.49
C GLY A 208 -20.93 -18.99 -8.14
N PRO A 209 -20.81 -19.91 -7.17
CA PRO A 209 -20.34 -19.60 -5.80
C PRO A 209 -18.95 -18.96 -5.72
N THR A 210 -18.14 -19.12 -6.77
CA THR A 210 -16.81 -18.49 -6.92
C THR A 210 -16.84 -17.23 -7.77
N ALA A 211 -18.02 -16.80 -8.24
CA ALA A 211 -18.17 -15.58 -9.03
C ALA A 211 -17.69 -14.36 -8.21
N GLY A 212 -16.84 -13.54 -8.80
CA GLY A 212 -16.25 -12.39 -8.13
C GLY A 212 -15.09 -12.71 -7.17
N GLY A 213 -14.74 -14.01 -7.01
CA GLY A 213 -13.62 -14.44 -6.16
C GLY A 213 -12.26 -14.07 -6.71
N SER A 214 -11.26 -14.21 -5.85
CA SER A 214 -9.88 -13.95 -6.22
C SER A 214 -9.18 -15.20 -6.68
N THR A 215 -8.49 -15.08 -7.79
CA THR A 215 -7.69 -16.16 -8.37
C THR A 215 -6.21 -15.86 -8.24
N PHE A 216 -5.51 -16.70 -7.52
CA PHE A 216 -4.04 -16.72 -7.52
C PHE A 216 -3.60 -17.53 -8.73
N ARG A 217 -3.03 -16.84 -9.72
CA ARG A 217 -2.75 -17.41 -11.05
C ARG A 217 -1.27 -17.40 -11.33
N THR A 218 -0.71 -18.58 -11.65
CA THR A 218 0.69 -18.73 -11.97
C THR A 218 0.95 -19.86 -12.97
N SER A 219 2.19 -20.05 -13.40
CA SER A 219 2.61 -21.16 -14.27
C SER A 219 3.48 -22.17 -13.54
N PRO A 220 3.67 -23.38 -14.12
CA PRO A 220 4.62 -24.36 -13.58
C PRO A 220 6.03 -23.80 -13.40
N TYR A 221 6.47 -22.90 -14.28
CA TYR A 221 7.78 -22.25 -14.17
C TYR A 221 7.94 -21.47 -12.85
N TRP A 222 6.96 -20.64 -12.49
CA TRP A 222 7.06 -19.81 -11.30
C TRP A 222 6.88 -20.64 -10.01
N LEU A 223 6.12 -21.74 -10.07
CA LEU A 223 6.03 -22.67 -8.93
C LEU A 223 7.39 -23.27 -8.56
N THR A 224 8.32 -23.48 -9.53
CA THR A 224 9.68 -23.94 -9.22
C THR A 224 10.52 -22.94 -8.42
N LYS A 225 10.05 -21.70 -8.26
CA LYS A 225 10.71 -20.65 -7.47
C LYS A 225 10.29 -20.65 -6.01
N VAL A 226 9.34 -21.48 -5.63
CA VAL A 226 8.79 -21.55 -4.26
C VAL A 226 9.23 -22.86 -3.61
N SER A 227 9.85 -22.76 -2.44
CA SER A 227 10.16 -23.89 -1.55
C SER A 227 8.89 -24.26 -0.80
N SER A 228 8.04 -25.09 -1.41
CA SER A 228 6.69 -25.41 -0.90
C SER A 228 6.70 -26.03 0.49
N GLU A 229 7.77 -26.74 0.85
CA GLU A 229 8.03 -27.34 2.16
C GLU A 229 8.24 -26.29 3.27
N LEU A 230 8.69 -25.08 2.90
CA LEU A 230 8.88 -23.95 3.83
C LEU A 230 7.62 -23.08 3.95
N VAL A 231 6.60 -23.33 3.15
CA VAL A 231 5.34 -22.57 3.20
C VAL A 231 4.54 -22.99 4.44
N SER A 232 4.48 -22.12 5.43
CA SER A 232 3.72 -22.36 6.66
C SER A 232 2.21 -22.32 6.42
N ILE A 233 1.47 -23.13 7.16
CA ILE A 233 0.02 -22.99 7.32
C ILE A 233 -0.23 -22.01 8.46
N PRO A 234 -0.95 -20.90 8.24
CA PRO A 234 -1.21 -19.93 9.29
C PRO A 234 -2.12 -20.52 10.36
N LYS A 235 -1.87 -20.14 11.60
CA LYS A 235 -2.77 -20.45 12.71
C LYS A 235 -3.98 -19.55 12.66
N TRP A 236 -5.14 -20.09 12.96
CA TRP A 236 -6.39 -19.36 12.99
C TRP A 236 -7.07 -19.42 14.34
N LEU A 237 -7.64 -18.30 14.74
CA LEU A 237 -8.59 -18.31 15.84
C LEU A 237 -9.89 -19.00 15.40
N PRO A 238 -10.59 -19.69 16.31
CA PRO A 238 -11.98 -20.09 16.08
C PRO A 238 -12.83 -18.86 15.74
N MET A 239 -13.80 -19.01 14.84
CA MET A 239 -14.66 -17.88 14.42
C MET A 239 -15.29 -17.15 15.62
N ALA A 240 -15.75 -17.88 16.63
CA ALA A 240 -16.37 -17.31 17.84
C ALA A 240 -15.38 -16.51 18.74
N ALA A 241 -14.07 -16.67 18.55
CA ALA A 241 -13.03 -15.97 19.29
C ALA A 241 -12.45 -14.78 18.53
N MET A 242 -12.89 -14.55 17.30
CA MET A 242 -12.43 -13.44 16.49
C MET A 242 -13.00 -12.11 17.00
N HIS A 243 -12.22 -11.06 16.84
CA HIS A 243 -12.72 -9.71 17.01
C HIS A 243 -13.87 -9.43 16.01
N PRO A 244 -14.94 -8.67 16.39
CA PRO A 244 -16.11 -8.47 15.52
C PRO A 244 -15.80 -7.95 14.11
N VAL A 245 -14.82 -7.05 13.97
CA VAL A 245 -14.40 -6.51 12.66
C VAL A 245 -13.69 -7.60 11.83
N ASP A 246 -12.86 -8.42 12.46
CA ASP A 246 -12.15 -9.52 11.78
C ASP A 246 -13.11 -10.65 11.39
N TYR A 247 -14.08 -10.96 12.25
CA TYR A 247 -15.18 -11.88 11.94
C TYR A 247 -15.94 -11.41 10.69
N TYR A 248 -16.35 -10.13 10.66
CA TYR A 248 -17.05 -9.54 9.52
C TYR A 248 -16.19 -9.62 8.24
N SER A 249 -14.90 -9.29 8.35
CA SER A 249 -13.96 -9.35 7.22
C SER A 249 -13.82 -10.78 6.69
N THR A 250 -13.64 -11.77 7.57
CA THR A 250 -13.55 -13.20 7.23
C THR A 250 -14.82 -13.67 6.53
N PHE A 251 -15.98 -13.28 7.04
CA PHE A 251 -17.28 -13.64 6.47
C PHE A 251 -17.48 -13.04 5.08
N THR A 252 -17.24 -11.74 4.93
CA THR A 252 -17.42 -11.03 3.64
C THR A 252 -16.41 -11.45 2.59
N LYS A 253 -15.25 -11.95 3.00
CA LYS A 253 -14.23 -12.53 2.12
C LYS A 253 -14.48 -14.02 1.82
N ASN A 254 -15.62 -14.58 2.26
CA ASN A 254 -16.00 -15.98 2.03
C ASN A 254 -14.95 -16.99 2.55
N CYS A 255 -14.37 -16.69 3.71
CA CYS A 255 -13.36 -17.50 4.37
C CYS A 255 -13.82 -18.09 5.73
N SER A 256 -15.12 -17.99 6.06
CA SER A 256 -15.70 -18.54 7.30
C SER A 256 -15.90 -20.06 7.25
N GLY A 257 -15.97 -20.65 6.05
CA GLY A 257 -16.10 -22.10 5.87
C GLY A 257 -14.78 -22.86 6.08
N ASP A 258 -14.84 -24.19 5.93
CA ASP A 258 -13.68 -25.04 6.08
C ASP A 258 -12.73 -24.96 4.88
N PHE A 259 -11.44 -24.99 5.19
CA PHE A 259 -10.35 -25.11 4.24
C PHE A 259 -9.43 -26.23 4.71
N SER A 260 -9.06 -27.11 3.80
CA SER A 260 -7.99 -28.07 4.09
C SER A 260 -6.61 -27.37 4.13
N GLU A 261 -5.67 -27.96 4.84
CA GLU A 261 -4.28 -27.45 4.83
C GLU A 261 -3.69 -27.42 3.43
N GLU A 262 -4.06 -28.40 2.57
CA GLU A 262 -3.63 -28.45 1.18
C GLU A 262 -4.15 -27.25 0.38
N GLU A 263 -5.43 -26.87 0.52
CA GLU A 263 -5.99 -25.69 -0.12
C GLU A 263 -5.26 -24.42 0.33
N VAL A 264 -5.06 -24.25 1.64
CA VAL A 264 -4.37 -23.08 2.20
C VAL A 264 -2.93 -23.02 1.69
N ARG A 265 -2.20 -24.12 1.77
CA ARG A 265 -0.81 -24.21 1.27
C ARG A 265 -0.74 -23.88 -0.22
N ARG A 266 -1.64 -24.42 -1.02
CA ARG A 266 -1.70 -24.19 -2.46
C ARG A 266 -1.95 -22.71 -2.78
N ILE A 267 -2.87 -22.05 -2.11
CA ILE A 267 -3.13 -20.60 -2.26
C ILE A 267 -1.84 -19.82 -1.98
N ARG A 268 -1.16 -20.09 -0.85
CA ARG A 268 0.08 -19.40 -0.45
C ARG A 268 1.21 -19.64 -1.44
N VAL A 269 1.42 -20.89 -1.88
CA VAL A 269 2.43 -21.24 -2.89
C VAL A 269 2.21 -20.48 -4.21
N PHE A 270 0.96 -20.38 -4.65
CA PHE A 270 0.61 -19.63 -5.86
C PHE A 270 0.85 -18.13 -5.70
N TYR A 271 0.51 -17.56 -4.54
CA TYR A 271 0.80 -16.17 -4.22
C TYR A 271 2.32 -15.89 -4.26
N TYR A 272 3.13 -16.73 -3.62
CA TYR A 272 4.58 -16.56 -3.63
C TYR A 272 5.19 -16.72 -5.03
N ALA A 273 4.63 -17.60 -5.85
CA ALA A 273 5.02 -17.71 -7.24
C ALA A 273 4.70 -16.44 -8.07
N MET A 274 3.60 -15.75 -7.76
CA MET A 274 3.28 -14.44 -8.34
C MET A 274 4.26 -13.36 -7.87
N CYS A 275 4.75 -13.42 -6.63
CA CYS A 275 5.81 -12.54 -6.13
C CYS A 275 7.12 -12.72 -6.92
N ALA A 276 7.48 -13.97 -7.27
CA ALA A 276 8.67 -14.26 -8.09
C ALA A 276 8.54 -13.70 -9.52
N GLU A 277 7.33 -13.67 -10.09
CA GLU A 277 7.10 -13.03 -11.39
C GLU A 277 7.28 -11.51 -11.30
N ALA A 278 6.82 -10.86 -10.20
CA ALA A 278 7.05 -9.43 -9.97
C ALA A 278 8.53 -9.09 -9.78
N ASP A 279 9.28 -9.92 -9.05
CA ASP A 279 10.73 -9.77 -8.88
C ASP A 279 11.49 -9.82 -10.22
N ALA A 280 11.07 -10.69 -11.15
CA ALA A 280 11.68 -10.75 -12.48
C ALA A 280 11.46 -9.47 -13.30
N MET A 281 10.34 -8.77 -13.11
CA MET A 281 10.10 -7.46 -13.74
C MET A 281 11.03 -6.38 -13.17
N LEU A 282 11.24 -6.36 -11.85
CA LEU A 282 12.26 -5.53 -11.21
C LEU A 282 13.65 -5.82 -11.81
N GLY A 283 13.94 -7.11 -12.02
CA GLY A 283 15.19 -7.55 -12.64
C GLY A 283 15.41 -7.02 -14.06
N GLN A 284 14.35 -6.95 -14.85
CA GLN A 284 14.44 -6.39 -16.19
C GLN A 284 14.78 -4.89 -16.16
N ILE A 285 14.22 -4.14 -15.21
CA ILE A 285 14.54 -2.71 -15.01
C ILE A 285 15.99 -2.52 -14.55
N ILE A 286 16.46 -3.30 -13.57
CA ILE A 286 17.86 -3.26 -13.10
C ILE A 286 18.82 -3.60 -14.23
N SER A 287 18.50 -4.60 -15.05
CA SER A 287 19.31 -4.99 -16.21
C SER A 287 19.43 -3.87 -17.23
N ALA A 288 18.32 -3.18 -17.57
CA ALA A 288 18.34 -2.03 -18.47
C ALA A 288 19.21 -0.87 -17.95
N LEU A 289 19.13 -0.57 -16.66
CA LEU A 289 19.98 0.45 -16.03
C LEU A 289 21.47 0.06 -16.07
N ARG A 290 21.79 -1.23 -15.91
CA ARG A 290 23.15 -1.75 -15.99
C ARG A 290 23.68 -1.69 -17.41
N GLU A 291 22.94 -2.19 -18.39
CA GLU A 291 23.30 -2.21 -19.82
C GLU A 291 23.54 -0.80 -20.37
N THR A 292 22.79 0.19 -19.88
CA THR A 292 22.94 1.59 -20.29
C THR A 292 24.01 2.37 -19.51
N GLY A 293 24.66 1.76 -18.52
CA GLY A 293 25.63 2.44 -17.63
C GLY A 293 25.00 3.42 -16.63
N LEU A 294 23.66 3.50 -16.56
CA LEU A 294 22.95 4.46 -15.71
C LEU A 294 22.83 4.01 -14.25
N LEU A 295 23.03 2.72 -13.95
CA LEU A 295 22.79 2.13 -12.63
C LEU A 295 23.58 2.85 -11.53
N ASN A 296 24.85 3.21 -11.78
CA ASN A 296 25.73 3.85 -10.79
C ASN A 296 25.29 5.27 -10.40
N ASN A 297 24.45 5.93 -11.22
CA ASN A 297 23.89 7.25 -10.94
C ASN A 297 22.35 7.20 -10.79
N THR A 298 21.82 6.06 -10.40
CA THR A 298 20.36 5.88 -10.24
C THR A 298 20.05 5.38 -8.83
N VAL A 299 19.09 6.04 -8.16
CA VAL A 299 18.46 5.49 -6.97
C VAL A 299 17.33 4.58 -7.42
N VAL A 300 17.39 3.31 -7.03
CA VAL A 300 16.37 2.31 -7.32
C VAL A 300 15.63 1.97 -6.03
N MET A 301 14.31 2.08 -6.05
CA MET A 301 13.42 1.73 -4.95
C MET A 301 12.49 0.60 -5.36
N PHE A 302 12.29 -0.36 -4.45
CA PHE A 302 11.23 -1.36 -4.55
C PHE A 302 10.33 -1.27 -3.32
N THR A 303 9.01 -1.18 -3.53
CA THR A 303 8.00 -1.18 -2.48
C THR A 303 6.68 -1.76 -2.97
N ALA A 304 5.66 -1.80 -2.10
CA ALA A 304 4.28 -2.15 -2.45
C ALA A 304 3.31 -1.18 -1.78
N ASP A 305 2.10 -1.08 -2.31
CA ASP A 305 1.05 -0.24 -1.72
C ASP A 305 0.44 -0.85 -0.45
N HIS A 306 0.35 -2.16 -0.36
CA HIS A 306 -0.04 -2.96 0.79
C HIS A 306 0.44 -4.39 0.60
N GLY A 307 0.27 -5.22 1.61
CA GLY A 307 0.56 -6.64 1.54
C GLY A 307 -0.63 -7.49 1.07
N GLU A 308 -0.55 -8.80 1.34
CA GLU A 308 -1.55 -9.82 1.05
C GLU A 308 -1.60 -10.80 2.23
N LEU A 309 -2.78 -11.04 2.77
CA LEU A 309 -2.96 -11.96 3.89
C LEU A 309 -2.74 -13.42 3.52
N ALA A 310 -3.01 -13.79 2.27
CA ALA A 310 -2.77 -15.12 1.75
C ALA A 310 -3.21 -16.23 2.73
N MET A 311 -4.42 -16.13 3.24
CA MET A 311 -5.10 -17.00 4.21
C MET A 311 -4.70 -16.79 5.69
N GLU A 312 -3.82 -15.85 6.04
CA GLU A 312 -3.63 -15.47 7.44
C GLU A 312 -4.94 -14.93 8.02
N HIS A 313 -5.20 -15.18 9.29
CA HIS A 313 -6.44 -14.79 9.99
C HIS A 313 -7.73 -15.22 9.27
N ARG A 314 -7.71 -16.33 8.53
CA ARG A 314 -8.83 -16.77 7.66
C ARG A 314 -9.23 -15.68 6.66
N GLN A 315 -8.28 -14.97 6.09
CA GLN A 315 -8.54 -13.89 5.15
C GLN A 315 -7.57 -13.97 3.97
N PHE A 316 -8.00 -13.48 2.84
CA PHE A 316 -7.15 -13.14 1.69
C PHE A 316 -7.36 -11.68 1.32
N TYR A 317 -6.62 -11.17 0.35
CA TYR A 317 -6.50 -9.74 0.11
C TYR A 317 -5.82 -9.01 1.30
N LYS A 318 -6.21 -7.82 1.52
CA LYS A 318 -5.81 -6.79 2.47
C LYS A 318 -7.02 -6.34 3.27
N MET A 319 -7.15 -5.06 3.57
CA MET A 319 -8.30 -4.45 4.26
C MET A 319 -8.36 -4.81 5.76
N SER A 320 -7.21 -5.11 6.34
CA SER A 320 -7.03 -5.30 7.78
C SER A 320 -5.68 -4.71 8.21
N MET A 321 -5.47 -4.55 9.51
CA MET A 321 -4.22 -3.98 10.05
C MET A 321 -3.17 -5.04 10.42
N PHE A 322 -3.43 -6.32 10.14
CA PHE A 322 -2.48 -7.40 10.37
C PHE A 322 -1.22 -7.26 9.50
N GLU A 323 -0.10 -7.81 9.98
CA GLU A 323 1.21 -7.70 9.31
C GLU A 323 1.15 -8.13 7.84
N GLY A 324 0.48 -9.23 7.51
CA GLY A 324 0.34 -9.69 6.13
C GLY A 324 -0.27 -8.65 5.19
N SER A 325 -1.10 -7.75 5.71
CA SER A 325 -1.81 -6.71 4.94
C SER A 325 -1.12 -5.34 5.02
N SER A 326 -0.61 -4.95 6.19
CA SER A 326 -0.11 -3.59 6.45
C SER A 326 1.39 -3.43 6.28
N HIS A 327 2.16 -4.50 6.43
CA HIS A 327 3.61 -4.50 6.30
C HIS A 327 4.01 -4.63 4.82
N VAL A 328 4.78 -3.68 4.31
CA VAL A 328 5.20 -3.62 2.89
C VAL A 328 6.71 -3.73 2.76
N PRO A 329 7.24 -4.23 1.63
CA PRO A 329 8.66 -4.17 1.36
C PRO A 329 9.08 -2.71 1.16
N LEU A 330 10.26 -2.35 1.64
CA LEU A 330 10.91 -1.09 1.27
C LEU A 330 12.41 -1.32 1.19
N LEU A 331 12.94 -1.28 -0.03
CA LEU A 331 14.36 -1.41 -0.31
C LEU A 331 14.80 -0.24 -1.18
N ILE A 332 15.91 0.38 -0.81
CA ILE A 332 16.44 1.55 -1.50
C ILE A 332 17.94 1.36 -1.72
N MET A 333 18.38 1.36 -2.96
CA MET A 333 19.81 1.37 -3.30
C MET A 333 20.15 2.56 -4.20
N GLY A 334 21.38 3.02 -4.16
CA GLY A 334 21.82 4.09 -5.06
C GLY A 334 23.14 4.75 -4.66
N PRO A 335 23.57 5.74 -5.43
CA PRO A 335 24.78 6.47 -5.11
C PRO A 335 24.65 7.18 -3.75
N ARG A 336 25.75 7.17 -2.96
CA ARG A 336 25.84 7.80 -1.63
C ARG A 336 24.94 7.19 -0.55
N LEU A 337 24.24 6.09 -0.82
CA LEU A 337 23.44 5.34 0.15
C LEU A 337 24.24 4.16 0.72
N MET A 338 23.88 3.74 1.94
CA MET A 338 24.48 2.59 2.62
C MET A 338 24.13 1.31 1.87
N SER A 339 25.06 0.35 1.83
CA SER A 339 24.90 -0.96 1.23
C SER A 339 24.81 -2.03 2.31
N GLY A 340 23.94 -3.03 2.11
CA GLY A 340 23.74 -4.15 3.04
C GLY A 340 23.18 -3.72 4.40
N LEU A 341 22.59 -2.52 4.49
CA LEU A 341 22.05 -1.99 5.75
C LEU A 341 20.64 -2.54 6.00
N GLN A 342 20.42 -3.04 7.21
CA GLN A 342 19.08 -3.32 7.73
C GLN A 342 18.65 -2.19 8.66
N VAL A 343 17.50 -1.57 8.36
CA VAL A 343 16.93 -0.44 9.11
C VAL A 343 15.76 -0.93 9.95
N ASN A 344 15.90 -0.82 11.28
CA ASN A 344 14.89 -1.28 12.23
C ASN A 344 13.83 -0.22 12.56
N GLN A 345 14.04 1.04 12.18
CA GLN A 345 13.06 2.10 12.39
C GLN A 345 11.73 1.75 11.74
N ILE A 346 10.65 2.09 12.45
CA ILE A 346 9.29 1.98 11.94
C ILE A 346 9.05 3.17 11.02
N VAL A 347 8.75 2.89 9.76
CA VAL A 347 8.59 3.89 8.70
C VAL A 347 7.35 3.61 7.87
N SER A 348 6.88 4.60 7.12
CA SER A 348 5.68 4.41 6.29
C SER A 348 5.80 5.04 4.90
N LEU A 349 4.86 4.73 4.03
CA LEU A 349 4.90 5.18 2.63
C LEU A 349 4.79 6.69 2.44
N VAL A 350 4.20 7.44 3.39
CA VAL A 350 4.22 8.92 3.34
C VAL A 350 5.63 9.51 3.44
N ASP A 351 6.58 8.74 4.00
CA ASP A 351 7.98 9.15 4.13
C ASP A 351 8.72 9.19 2.79
N LEU A 352 8.17 8.52 1.77
CA LEU A 352 8.78 8.48 0.44
C LEU A 352 8.76 9.84 -0.26
N TYR A 353 7.70 10.62 -0.09
CA TYR A 353 7.60 11.95 -0.70
C TYR A 353 8.79 12.85 -0.28
N PRO A 354 9.00 13.17 1.01
CA PRO A 354 10.14 13.99 1.41
C PRO A 354 11.49 13.33 1.13
N THR A 355 11.58 11.99 1.16
CA THR A 355 12.81 11.26 0.84
C THR A 355 13.23 11.46 -0.61
N LEU A 356 12.29 11.33 -1.55
CA LEU A 356 12.54 11.49 -2.99
C LEU A 356 12.99 12.92 -3.33
N LEU A 357 12.36 13.91 -2.72
CA LEU A 357 12.76 15.32 -2.92
C LEU A 357 14.14 15.60 -2.34
N GLU A 358 14.43 15.09 -1.13
CA GLU A 358 15.76 15.28 -0.53
C GLU A 358 16.87 14.59 -1.33
N ILE A 359 16.62 13.37 -1.87
CA ILE A 359 17.53 12.68 -2.80
C ILE A 359 17.80 13.54 -4.04
N ALA A 360 16.79 14.23 -4.54
CA ALA A 360 16.90 15.13 -5.69
C ALA A 360 17.52 16.51 -5.35
N GLY A 361 17.81 16.78 -4.08
CA GLY A 361 18.30 18.08 -3.61
C GLY A 361 17.22 19.17 -3.68
N ILE A 362 15.95 18.80 -3.53
CA ILE A 362 14.78 19.69 -3.56
C ILE A 362 14.23 19.82 -2.14
N SER A 363 14.00 21.04 -1.69
CA SER A 363 13.32 21.28 -0.42
C SER A 363 11.83 20.97 -0.56
N ALA A 364 11.33 20.12 0.33
CA ALA A 364 9.89 19.83 0.37
C ALA A 364 9.10 21.08 0.78
N ILE A 365 8.01 21.36 0.09
CA ILE A 365 7.12 22.50 0.34
C ILE A 365 5.79 21.98 0.89
N GLY A 366 5.24 22.66 1.90
CA GLY A 366 3.94 22.39 2.49
C GLY A 366 3.98 21.46 3.72
N ASN A 367 2.79 21.18 4.26
CA ASN A 367 2.62 20.34 5.44
C ASN A 367 2.58 18.87 5.05
N LEU A 368 3.74 18.22 4.99
CA LEU A 368 3.85 16.79 4.81
C LEU A 368 3.63 16.06 6.14
N SER A 369 3.04 14.88 6.08
CA SER A 369 2.93 13.95 7.21
C SER A 369 4.18 13.08 7.35
N GLY A 370 4.87 12.83 6.24
CA GLY A 370 6.07 12.00 6.18
C GLY A 370 7.34 12.72 6.59
N HIS A 371 8.37 11.94 6.91
CA HIS A 371 9.71 12.38 7.27
C HIS A 371 10.71 11.70 6.33
N SER A 372 11.74 12.44 5.91
CA SER A 372 12.74 11.84 5.02
C SER A 372 13.46 10.67 5.68
N LEU A 373 13.62 9.60 4.91
CA LEU A 373 14.37 8.39 5.28
C LEU A 373 15.87 8.53 4.98
N LEU A 374 16.28 9.57 4.24
CA LEU A 374 17.67 9.76 3.83
C LEU A 374 18.65 9.82 5.02
N PRO A 375 18.33 10.44 6.18
CA PRO A 375 19.17 10.40 7.37
C PRO A 375 19.44 8.99 7.92
N LEU A 376 18.56 8.02 7.66
CA LEU A 376 18.69 6.64 8.12
C LEU A 376 19.61 5.79 7.23
N ILE A 377 19.78 6.18 5.96
CA ILE A 377 20.41 5.34 4.93
C ILE A 377 21.59 6.01 4.20
N SER A 378 21.91 7.27 4.49
CA SER A 378 22.99 8.00 3.82
C SER A 378 24.37 7.67 4.39
N LYS A 379 25.37 7.64 3.52
CA LYS A 379 26.80 7.59 3.91
C LYS A 379 27.32 8.94 4.42
N SER A 380 26.60 10.04 4.18
CA SER A 380 27.04 11.39 4.55
C SER A 380 26.72 11.70 6.00
N SER A 381 27.70 12.19 6.74
CA SER A 381 27.53 12.70 8.11
C SER A 381 26.89 14.11 8.16
N ASN A 382 26.78 14.80 7.03
CA ASN A 382 26.32 16.20 6.94
C ASN A 382 24.81 16.34 6.74
N ILE A 383 24.06 15.24 6.74
CA ILE A 383 22.60 15.28 6.65
C ILE A 383 22.02 15.63 8.02
N SER A 384 20.99 16.48 8.02
CA SER A 384 20.28 16.85 9.25
C SER A 384 19.86 15.59 10.02
N LYS A 385 20.37 15.43 11.24
CA LYS A 385 20.03 14.33 12.14
C LYS A 385 18.65 14.53 12.79
N LYS A 386 17.69 15.11 12.07
CA LYS A 386 16.32 15.16 12.58
C LYS A 386 15.84 13.71 12.77
N GLN A 387 15.60 13.34 14.01
CA GLN A 387 15.25 11.98 14.37
C GLN A 387 13.90 11.61 13.74
N HIS A 388 13.85 10.50 13.01
CA HIS A 388 12.59 9.94 12.51
C HIS A 388 11.70 9.56 13.70
N PRO A 389 10.38 9.85 13.68
CA PRO A 389 9.51 9.68 14.84
C PRO A 389 9.33 8.23 15.29
N ASN A 390 9.73 7.24 14.47
CA ASN A 390 9.74 5.81 14.78
C ASN A 390 8.36 5.26 15.17
N TRP A 391 7.31 5.76 14.52
CA TRP A 391 5.94 5.25 14.59
C TRP A 391 5.24 5.44 13.24
N VAL A 392 4.17 4.70 13.03
CA VAL A 392 3.32 4.85 11.84
C VAL A 392 1.84 4.86 12.19
N LEU A 393 1.07 5.59 11.35
CA LEU A 393 -0.38 5.57 11.30
C LEU A 393 -0.83 4.91 10.00
N SER A 394 -1.76 3.95 10.12
CA SER A 394 -2.48 3.37 8.98
C SER A 394 -3.98 3.47 9.23
N GLU A 395 -4.75 3.84 8.21
CA GLU A 395 -6.18 4.11 8.30
C GLU A 395 -6.93 3.33 7.23
N TYR A 396 -8.08 2.75 7.58
CA TYR A 396 -8.90 2.04 6.62
C TYR A 396 -10.40 2.40 6.76
N HIS A 397 -11.02 2.75 5.63
CA HIS A 397 -12.40 3.24 5.59
C HIS A 397 -13.24 2.60 4.47
N GLY A 398 -12.78 1.52 3.90
CA GLY A 398 -13.37 0.87 2.72
C GLY A 398 -14.29 -0.32 3.03
N SER A 399 -14.53 -1.13 2.01
CA SER A 399 -15.33 -2.37 2.06
C SER A 399 -14.64 -3.49 2.86
N ASN A 400 -15.38 -4.55 3.21
CA ASN A 400 -14.91 -5.69 4.00
C ASN A 400 -14.48 -5.38 5.44
N ALA A 401 -14.67 -4.14 5.91
CA ALA A 401 -14.62 -3.77 7.31
C ALA A 401 -15.81 -2.88 7.62
N ASN A 402 -16.62 -3.25 8.59
CA ASN A 402 -17.84 -2.53 8.94
C ASN A 402 -17.61 -1.28 9.81
N ALA A 403 -16.38 -1.00 10.18
CA ALA A 403 -15.97 0.18 10.95
C ALA A 403 -14.71 0.82 10.36
N SER A 404 -14.58 2.14 10.50
CA SER A 404 -13.30 2.83 10.28
C SER A 404 -12.26 2.27 11.24
N THR A 405 -11.08 1.96 10.74
CA THR A 405 -10.02 1.27 11.46
C THR A 405 -8.75 2.10 11.44
N TYR A 406 -8.08 2.22 12.58
CA TYR A 406 -6.88 3.04 12.77
C TYR A 406 -5.82 2.23 13.48
N MET A 407 -4.69 1.99 12.85
CA MET A 407 -3.54 1.30 13.43
C MET A 407 -2.48 2.33 13.82
N PHE A 408 -2.01 2.24 15.05
CA PHE A 408 -0.83 2.95 15.54
C PHE A 408 0.24 1.94 15.95
N ARG A 409 1.37 1.94 15.23
CA ARG A 409 2.49 1.03 15.43
C ARG A 409 3.68 1.82 16.01
N ILE A 410 4.14 1.45 17.22
CA ILE A 410 5.29 2.08 17.89
C ILE A 410 6.01 1.07 18.79
N GLY A 411 7.33 1.03 18.76
CA GLY A 411 8.12 0.06 19.53
C GLY A 411 7.70 -1.39 19.21
N GLN A 412 7.35 -2.19 20.21
CA GLN A 412 6.79 -3.53 20.03
C GLN A 412 5.27 -3.55 19.84
N TRP A 413 4.60 -2.44 20.08
CA TRP A 413 3.14 -2.40 20.16
C TRP A 413 2.49 -2.07 18.83
N LYS A 414 1.44 -2.82 18.50
CA LYS A 414 0.46 -2.48 17.47
C LYS A 414 -0.90 -2.28 18.14
N TYR A 415 -1.36 -1.05 18.18
CA TYR A 415 -2.67 -0.67 18.71
C TYR A 415 -3.63 -0.40 17.55
N ILE A 416 -4.84 -0.95 17.62
CA ILE A 416 -5.88 -0.80 16.61
C ILE A 416 -7.14 -0.26 17.27
N ALA A 417 -7.52 0.97 16.91
CA ALA A 417 -8.77 1.60 17.31
C ALA A 417 -9.81 1.51 16.18
N TYR A 418 -11.08 1.56 16.55
CA TYR A 418 -12.19 1.42 15.61
C TYR A 418 -13.24 2.50 15.85
N ALA A 419 -13.89 2.93 14.74
CA ALA A 419 -15.04 3.84 14.75
C ALA A 419 -14.81 5.08 15.63
N ASP A 420 -15.60 5.20 16.71
CA ASP A 420 -15.55 6.28 17.69
C ASP A 420 -14.61 5.99 18.88
N GLY A 421 -14.03 4.79 18.92
CA GLY A 421 -13.20 4.31 20.01
C GLY A 421 -13.98 3.75 21.22
N LEU A 422 -15.30 3.66 21.13
CA LEU A 422 -16.20 3.19 22.19
C LEU A 422 -17.11 2.06 21.73
N SER A 423 -17.71 2.19 20.54
CA SER A 423 -18.71 1.25 20.02
C SER A 423 -18.13 -0.10 19.59
N VAL A 424 -16.84 -0.14 19.28
CA VAL A 424 -16.11 -1.36 18.90
C VAL A 424 -14.85 -1.44 19.77
N PRO A 425 -14.62 -2.55 20.49
CA PRO A 425 -13.45 -2.68 21.37
C PRO A 425 -12.15 -2.59 20.56
N PRO A 426 -11.11 -1.94 21.09
CA PRO A 426 -9.82 -1.89 20.42
C PRO A 426 -9.02 -3.20 20.58
N GLN A 427 -7.96 -3.35 19.77
CA GLN A 427 -7.01 -4.46 19.88
C GLN A 427 -5.60 -3.94 20.18
N LEU A 428 -4.82 -4.74 20.89
CA LEU A 428 -3.41 -4.47 21.20
C LEU A 428 -2.60 -5.76 21.03
N PHE A 429 -1.54 -5.68 20.22
CA PHE A 429 -0.62 -6.81 19.99
C PHE A 429 0.81 -6.42 20.38
N ASP A 430 1.53 -7.36 21.00
CA ASP A 430 2.98 -7.29 21.20
C ASP A 430 3.67 -8.10 20.10
N LEU A 431 4.18 -7.44 19.08
CA LEU A 431 4.77 -8.09 17.89
C LEU A 431 6.13 -8.77 18.17
N THR A 432 6.73 -8.58 19.33
CA THR A 432 7.94 -9.29 19.71
C THR A 432 7.63 -10.69 20.24
N LEU A 433 6.46 -10.85 20.87
CA LEU A 433 6.01 -12.10 21.48
C LEU A 433 4.98 -12.83 20.62
N ASP A 434 4.18 -12.09 19.85
CA ASP A 434 3.07 -12.60 19.04
C ASP A 434 3.16 -12.04 17.60
N LYS A 435 4.06 -12.61 16.82
CA LYS A 435 4.27 -12.23 15.41
C LYS A 435 3.09 -12.60 14.51
N ASP A 436 2.27 -13.54 14.95
CA ASP A 436 1.08 -14.02 14.24
C ASP A 436 -0.19 -13.23 14.63
N GLU A 437 -0.09 -12.27 15.56
CA GLU A 437 -1.19 -11.40 16.02
C GLU A 437 -2.46 -12.16 16.44
N LEU A 438 -2.28 -13.26 17.16
CA LEU A 438 -3.37 -14.14 17.62
C LEU A 438 -3.90 -13.76 19.00
N HIS A 439 -3.14 -13.01 19.79
CA HIS A 439 -3.42 -12.73 21.19
C HIS A 439 -3.63 -11.23 21.41
N ASN A 440 -4.89 -10.79 21.42
CA ASN A 440 -5.22 -9.43 21.87
C ASN A 440 -4.94 -9.29 23.36
N VAL A 441 -3.88 -8.56 23.70
CA VAL A 441 -3.40 -8.39 25.09
C VAL A 441 -3.94 -7.13 25.76
N ILE A 442 -4.93 -6.47 25.19
CA ILE A 442 -5.41 -5.15 25.63
C ILE A 442 -5.86 -5.12 27.09
N LEU A 443 -6.54 -6.16 27.55
CA LEU A 443 -6.99 -6.28 28.95
C LEU A 443 -5.83 -6.49 29.93
N ARG A 444 -4.69 -6.99 29.43
CA ARG A 444 -3.47 -7.21 30.21
C ARG A 444 -2.65 -5.95 30.39
N PHE A 445 -2.75 -5.00 29.47
CA PHE A 445 -1.95 -3.78 29.41
C PHE A 445 -2.81 -2.51 29.25
N PRO A 446 -3.73 -2.22 30.20
CA PRO A 446 -4.65 -1.09 30.06
C PRO A 446 -3.94 0.27 30.06
N GLU A 447 -2.81 0.41 30.77
CA GLU A 447 -2.02 1.65 30.76
C GLU A 447 -1.35 1.90 29.41
N VAL A 448 -0.84 0.84 28.77
CA VAL A 448 -0.28 0.92 27.41
C VAL A 448 -1.38 1.32 26.44
N GLN A 449 -2.56 0.70 26.51
CA GLN A 449 -3.71 1.08 25.70
C GLN A 449 -4.04 2.57 25.84
N ALA A 450 -4.21 3.05 27.08
CA ALA A 450 -4.58 4.45 27.33
C ALA A 450 -3.53 5.42 26.80
N HIS A 451 -2.25 5.08 26.93
CA HIS A 451 -1.14 5.87 26.41
C HIS A 451 -1.16 5.92 24.87
N LEU A 452 -1.32 4.77 24.20
CA LEU A 452 -1.32 4.68 22.74
C LEU A 452 -2.57 5.34 22.14
N ASP A 453 -3.74 5.20 22.76
CA ASP A 453 -4.96 5.90 22.32
C ASP A 453 -4.80 7.42 22.41
N LYS A 454 -4.20 7.92 23.50
CA LYS A 454 -3.89 9.34 23.64
C LYS A 454 -2.93 9.85 22.56
N LEU A 455 -1.89 9.08 22.24
CA LEU A 455 -0.96 9.41 21.15
C LEU A 455 -1.69 9.40 19.80
N LEU A 456 -2.46 8.37 19.51
CA LEU A 456 -3.23 8.27 18.27
C LEU A 456 -4.17 9.48 18.11
N ARG A 457 -4.92 9.85 19.17
CA ARG A 457 -5.82 11.01 19.17
C ARG A 457 -5.09 12.35 19.01
N SER A 458 -3.82 12.44 19.37
CA SER A 458 -3.00 13.64 19.12
C SER A 458 -2.59 13.82 17.66
N ILE A 459 -2.66 12.73 16.86
CA ILE A 459 -2.32 12.71 15.44
C ILE A 459 -3.58 12.81 14.58
N VAL A 460 -4.63 12.09 14.96
CA VAL A 460 -5.90 12.02 14.23
C VAL A 460 -7.09 11.98 15.20
N ASP A 461 -8.00 12.94 15.05
CA ASP A 461 -9.32 12.87 15.71
C ASP A 461 -10.17 11.80 15.00
N TYR A 462 -9.86 10.55 15.30
CA TYR A 462 -10.43 9.42 14.58
C TYR A 462 -11.96 9.25 14.78
N PRO A 463 -12.59 9.63 15.91
CA PRO A 463 -14.06 9.68 16.01
C PRO A 463 -14.69 10.64 15.01
N LYS A 464 -14.11 11.84 14.88
CA LYS A 464 -14.55 12.84 13.90
C LYS A 464 -14.33 12.35 12.46
N VAL A 465 -13.18 11.75 12.18
CA VAL A 465 -12.90 11.17 10.85
C VAL A 465 -13.90 10.06 10.52
N SER A 466 -14.21 9.17 11.48
CA SER A 466 -15.21 8.11 11.30
C SER A 466 -16.58 8.69 10.95
N THR A 467 -17.00 9.76 11.64
CA THR A 467 -18.23 10.50 11.36
C THR A 467 -18.23 11.10 9.95
N ASN A 468 -17.14 11.76 9.56
CA ASN A 468 -16.99 12.35 8.22
C ASN A 468 -17.08 11.30 7.10
N VAL A 469 -16.44 10.15 7.29
CA VAL A 469 -16.51 9.03 6.35
C VAL A 469 -17.94 8.51 6.22
N HIS A 470 -18.64 8.36 7.32
CA HIS A 470 -20.04 7.91 7.32
C HIS A 470 -20.96 8.90 6.59
N LEU A 471 -20.82 10.20 6.85
CA LEU A 471 -21.56 11.24 6.15
C LEU A 471 -21.25 11.25 4.65
N TYR A 472 -19.97 11.17 4.28
CA TYR A 472 -19.55 11.04 2.88
C TYR A 472 -20.20 9.84 2.21
N ASN A 473 -20.18 8.67 2.85
CA ASN A 473 -20.74 7.44 2.31
C ASN A 473 -22.24 7.58 2.03
N LYS A 474 -23.02 8.11 2.98
CA LYS A 474 -24.46 8.35 2.79
C LYS A 474 -24.72 9.33 1.66
N LYS A 475 -24.04 10.47 1.64
CA LYS A 475 -24.18 11.49 0.60
C LYS A 475 -23.84 10.94 -0.79
N ALA A 476 -22.73 10.21 -0.91
CA ALA A 476 -22.28 9.65 -2.17
C ALA A 476 -23.24 8.56 -2.69
N PHE A 477 -23.73 7.68 -1.80
CA PHE A 477 -24.71 6.66 -2.16
C PHE A 477 -26.04 7.29 -2.61
N SER A 478 -26.58 8.26 -1.86
CA SER A 478 -27.81 8.97 -2.19
C SER A 478 -27.70 9.65 -3.56
N ALA A 479 -26.64 10.41 -3.79
CA ALA A 479 -26.40 11.06 -5.08
C ALA A 479 -26.31 10.06 -6.24
N TRP A 480 -25.64 8.92 -6.03
CA TRP A 480 -25.57 7.85 -7.02
C TRP A 480 -26.95 7.22 -7.27
N ARG A 481 -27.72 6.89 -6.22
CA ARG A 481 -29.09 6.36 -6.32
C ARG A 481 -29.97 7.31 -7.13
N CYS A 482 -29.95 8.60 -6.80
CA CYS A 482 -30.70 9.62 -7.52
C CYS A 482 -30.29 9.75 -8.98
N SER A 483 -28.99 9.65 -9.30
CA SER A 483 -28.49 9.77 -10.68
C SER A 483 -29.00 8.64 -11.61
N LEU A 484 -29.41 7.51 -11.04
CA LEU A 484 -29.95 6.36 -11.77
C LEU A 484 -31.46 6.46 -12.00
N GLY A 485 -32.18 7.18 -11.15
CA GLY A 485 -33.64 7.29 -11.24
C GLY A 485 -34.32 5.93 -11.33
N GLY A 486 -35.20 5.73 -12.31
CA GLY A 486 -35.92 4.47 -12.54
C GLY A 486 -35.05 3.25 -12.85
N ASN A 487 -33.77 3.45 -13.22
CA ASN A 487 -32.84 2.35 -13.49
C ASN A 487 -32.17 1.79 -12.23
N TYR A 488 -32.34 2.42 -11.07
CA TYR A 488 -31.66 2.05 -9.84
C TYR A 488 -31.89 0.58 -9.46
N SER A 489 -33.14 0.12 -9.42
CA SER A 489 -33.49 -1.27 -9.03
C SER A 489 -32.81 -2.32 -9.93
N GLN A 490 -32.72 -2.04 -11.23
CA GLN A 490 -32.03 -2.94 -12.16
C GLN A 490 -30.52 -2.92 -11.94
N VAL A 491 -29.92 -1.74 -11.73
CA VAL A 491 -28.47 -1.61 -11.56
C VAL A 491 -28.02 -2.26 -10.26
N ILE A 492 -28.70 -2.01 -9.15
CA ILE A 492 -28.32 -2.58 -7.85
C ILE A 492 -28.47 -4.10 -7.85
N ALA A 493 -29.53 -4.65 -8.48
CA ALA A 493 -29.74 -6.09 -8.60
C ALA A 493 -28.64 -6.80 -9.43
N ASN A 494 -27.93 -6.09 -10.29
CA ASN A 494 -26.87 -6.63 -11.14
C ASN A 494 -25.43 -6.38 -10.58
N LEU A 495 -25.31 -5.86 -9.38
CA LEU A 495 -23.99 -5.75 -8.73
C LEU A 495 -23.49 -7.13 -8.28
N ARG A 496 -22.21 -7.25 -7.99
CA ARG A 496 -21.58 -8.56 -7.70
C ARG A 496 -22.11 -9.28 -6.45
N TRP A 497 -22.82 -8.59 -5.57
CA TRP A 497 -23.53 -9.19 -4.42
C TRP A 497 -25.03 -9.43 -4.68
N HIS A 498 -25.48 -9.32 -5.90
CA HIS A 498 -26.88 -9.36 -6.29
C HIS A 498 -27.63 -10.63 -5.86
N VAL A 499 -26.92 -11.74 -5.65
CA VAL A 499 -27.54 -13.00 -5.18
C VAL A 499 -28.23 -12.78 -3.84
N ASP A 500 -27.60 -12.11 -2.90
CA ASP A 500 -28.19 -11.81 -1.60
C ASP A 500 -29.26 -10.74 -1.72
N TRP A 501 -29.03 -9.72 -2.54
CA TRP A 501 -30.03 -8.70 -2.83
C TRP A 501 -31.32 -9.28 -3.41
N GLN A 502 -31.22 -10.19 -4.35
CA GLN A 502 -32.38 -10.78 -5.01
C GLN A 502 -33.23 -11.70 -4.11
N LYS A 503 -32.67 -12.23 -3.02
CA LYS A 503 -33.43 -13.06 -2.08
C LYS A 503 -34.53 -12.28 -1.38
N ASP A 504 -34.31 -11.03 -1.02
CA ASP A 504 -35.27 -10.16 -0.34
C ASP A 504 -34.99 -8.68 -0.63
N ALA A 505 -35.18 -8.30 -1.88
CA ALA A 505 -34.89 -6.95 -2.35
C ALA A 505 -35.69 -5.87 -1.59
N LEU A 506 -36.93 -6.18 -1.20
CA LEU A 506 -37.78 -5.25 -0.47
C LEU A 506 -37.26 -4.98 0.95
N ALA A 507 -36.81 -6.01 1.66
CA ALA A 507 -36.21 -5.84 2.98
C ALA A 507 -34.88 -5.08 2.89
N HIS A 508 -34.07 -5.36 1.87
CA HIS A 508 -32.81 -4.67 1.63
C HIS A 508 -33.03 -3.18 1.35
N GLU A 509 -34.02 -2.82 0.51
CA GLU A 509 -34.38 -1.41 0.24
C GLU A 509 -34.85 -0.69 1.51
N LYS A 510 -35.76 -1.30 2.27
CA LYS A 510 -36.22 -0.73 3.55
C LYS A 510 -35.06 -0.45 4.52
N ALA A 511 -34.09 -1.33 4.52
CA ALA A 511 -32.95 -1.17 5.41
C ALA A 511 -31.94 -0.14 4.89
N VAL A 512 -31.79 0.00 3.57
CA VAL A 512 -31.05 1.13 2.96
C VAL A 512 -31.75 2.45 3.32
N ASP A 513 -33.07 2.55 3.19
CA ASP A 513 -33.83 3.74 3.53
C ASP A 513 -33.70 4.07 5.03
N LYS A 514 -33.77 3.06 5.91
CA LYS A 514 -33.52 3.21 7.34
C LYS A 514 -32.08 3.68 7.63
N TRP A 515 -31.09 3.14 6.94
CA TRP A 515 -29.71 3.59 7.08
C TRP A 515 -29.51 5.02 6.61
N LEU A 516 -30.09 5.42 5.49
CA LEU A 516 -30.06 6.79 4.99
C LEU A 516 -30.72 7.78 5.94
N SER A 517 -31.91 7.43 6.48
CA SER A 517 -32.69 8.28 7.39
C SER A 517 -32.21 8.24 8.84
N GLY A 518 -31.48 7.22 9.25
CA GLY A 518 -30.94 7.07 10.61
C GLY A 518 -30.02 8.21 10.98
N SER A 519 -30.28 8.84 12.13
CA SER A 519 -29.70 10.09 12.60
C SER A 519 -28.19 10.13 12.68
N LEU A 520 -27.60 10.92 11.79
CA LEU A 520 -26.58 11.90 12.12
C LEU A 520 -27.23 13.23 11.72
N GLU A 521 -27.65 13.98 12.70
CA GLU A 521 -28.32 15.29 12.68
C GLU A 521 -28.67 15.92 11.30
N THR A 522 -29.94 15.81 10.88
CA THR A 522 -30.92 16.79 10.44
C THR A 522 -30.58 17.90 9.44
N PHE A 523 -29.61 17.81 8.58
CA PHE A 523 -29.40 18.85 7.55
C PHE A 523 -29.46 18.39 6.10
N TYR A 524 -29.59 17.11 5.86
CA TYR A 524 -29.70 16.59 4.49
C TYR A 524 -30.81 15.55 4.41
N ASP A 525 -31.85 15.84 3.63
CA ASP A 525 -32.88 14.85 3.32
C ASP A 525 -32.34 13.90 2.24
N TYR A 526 -31.69 12.82 2.67
CA TYR A 526 -31.10 11.81 1.80
C TYR A 526 -32.14 11.04 0.96
N ASN A 527 -33.43 11.23 1.22
CA ASN A 527 -34.53 10.58 0.51
C ASN A 527 -35.15 11.46 -0.60
N LYS A 528 -34.72 12.71 -0.73
CA LYS A 528 -35.16 13.58 -1.85
C LYS A 528 -34.21 13.43 -3.04
N CYS A 529 -34.70 12.80 -4.06
CA CYS A 529 -34.12 12.81 -5.41
C CYS A 529 -34.70 13.93 -6.25
#